data_5eb2691439cb1dcc96a105064f412073
#
_entry.id   5eb2691439cb1dcc96a105064f412073
#
_cell.length_a   1.000
_cell.length_b   1.000
_cell.length_c   1.000
_cell.angle_alpha   90.00
_cell.angle_beta   90.00
_cell.angle_gamma   90.00
#
_symmetry.space_group_name_H-M   'P 1'
#
loop_
_entity.id
_entity.type
_entity.pdbx_description
1 polymer ?
#
loop_
_entity_poly.entity_id
_entity_poly.type
_entity_poly.pdbx_seq_one_letter_code
_entity_poly.pdbx_strand_id
1 'polypeptide(L)'
;MRGEAGENRDLMETFTISWDYKQFKAAFYRKTGLDLDCYKDRQMERRIRQLMQRVEKPDFHLFYRYLVESAAAMDHFLNYLTINTSEFFRDVKVYNWLKEEIFPELLKGRAEKLLVWSAGCSIGAEPYTIAFILDSLKALERTQIIATDIDDKALQAAREGCYDFKYL
;
A
#
# COMPACT_ATOMS: atom_id res chain seq x y z
N MET A 1 44.18 -46.24 36.58
CA MET A 1 43.63 -46.25 35.20
C MET A 1 42.47 -45.32 35.18
N ARG A 2 42.65 -44.17 34.54
CA ARG A 2 41.65 -43.10 34.45
C ARG A 2 40.98 -43.25 33.09
N GLY A 3 39.69 -43.48 33.09
CA GLY A 3 38.89 -43.47 31.87
C GLY A 3 38.45 -42.06 31.56
N GLU A 4 38.85 -41.57 30.40
CA GLU A 4 38.40 -40.32 29.84
C GLU A 4 37.00 -40.50 29.24
N ALA A 5 36.02 -39.86 29.84
CA ALA A 5 34.69 -39.70 29.23
C ALA A 5 34.79 -38.54 28.22
N GLY A 6 34.82 -38.90 26.92
CA GLY A 6 34.76 -37.93 25.84
C GLY A 6 33.39 -37.21 25.84
N GLU A 7 33.41 -35.92 26.06
CA GLU A 7 32.31 -35.01 25.80
C GLU A 7 32.09 -34.93 24.29
N ASN A 8 31.11 -35.66 23.83
CA ASN A 8 30.54 -35.46 22.47
C ASN A 8 29.60 -34.29 22.54
N ARG A 9 30.13 -33.07 22.39
CA ARG A 9 29.33 -31.89 22.14
C ARG A 9 28.89 -31.94 20.68
N ASP A 10 27.72 -32.46 20.48
CA ASP A 10 26.98 -32.33 19.23
C ASP A 10 26.79 -30.85 18.91
N LEU A 11 27.69 -30.31 18.12
CA LEU A 11 27.56 -29.01 17.49
C LEU A 11 26.52 -29.14 16.41
N MET A 12 25.24 -29.11 16.81
CA MET A 12 24.18 -28.74 15.89
C MET A 12 24.45 -27.29 15.48
N GLU A 13 25.25 -27.10 14.44
CA GLU A 13 25.27 -25.88 13.68
C GLU A 13 23.84 -25.70 13.13
N THR A 14 23.06 -24.89 13.83
CA THR A 14 21.77 -24.43 13.34
C THR A 14 22.10 -23.58 12.10
N PHE A 15 22.02 -24.17 10.92
CA PHE A 15 22.09 -23.44 9.66
C PHE A 15 20.97 -22.41 9.70
N THR A 16 21.27 -21.22 10.14
CA THR A 16 20.34 -20.10 10.11
C THR A 16 20.19 -19.71 8.65
N ILE A 17 19.11 -20.14 8.02
CA ILE A 17 18.77 -19.70 6.65
C ILE A 17 18.50 -18.21 6.74
N SER A 18 19.46 -17.40 6.30
CA SER A 18 19.29 -15.96 6.18
C SER A 18 18.90 -15.61 4.75
N TRP A 19 17.83 -14.85 4.59
CA TRP A 19 17.42 -14.35 3.29
C TRP A 19 17.88 -12.93 3.06
N ASP A 20 18.22 -12.63 1.80
CA ASP A 20 18.35 -11.26 1.33
C ASP A 20 16.96 -10.68 0.96
N TYR A 21 16.94 -9.38 0.66
CA TYR A 21 15.71 -8.68 0.28
C TYR A 21 15.08 -9.25 -1.01
N LYS A 22 15.90 -9.70 -1.96
CA LYS A 22 15.42 -10.29 -3.22
C LYS A 22 14.69 -11.61 -2.99
N GLN A 23 15.23 -12.47 -2.12
CA GLN A 23 14.60 -13.74 -1.75
C GLN A 23 13.27 -13.50 -1.01
N PHE A 24 13.23 -12.52 -0.13
CA PHE A 24 12.01 -12.09 0.54
C PHE A 24 10.94 -11.63 -0.47
N LYS A 25 11.28 -10.72 -1.40
CA LYS A 25 10.33 -10.26 -2.43
C LYS A 25 9.74 -11.42 -3.23
N ALA A 26 10.59 -12.34 -3.69
CA ALA A 26 10.15 -13.50 -4.46
C ALA A 26 9.22 -14.43 -3.68
N ALA A 27 9.50 -14.67 -2.39
CA ALA A 27 8.64 -15.48 -1.53
C ALA A 27 7.32 -14.78 -1.22
N PHE A 28 7.36 -13.49 -0.96
CA PHE A 28 6.20 -12.66 -0.69
C PHE A 28 5.26 -12.59 -1.89
N TYR A 29 5.78 -12.35 -3.08
CA TYR A 29 5.02 -12.37 -4.33
C TYR A 29 4.29 -13.70 -4.55
N ARG A 30 4.99 -14.84 -4.37
CA ARG A 30 4.36 -16.17 -4.50
C ARG A 30 3.21 -16.39 -3.52
N LYS A 31 3.30 -15.79 -2.33
CA LYS A 31 2.29 -15.94 -1.28
C LYS A 31 1.08 -15.03 -1.47
N THR A 32 1.31 -13.78 -1.91
CA THR A 32 0.28 -12.72 -1.91
C THR A 32 -0.13 -12.26 -3.30
N GLY A 33 0.68 -12.53 -4.34
CA GLY A 33 0.51 -11.94 -5.67
C GLY A 33 0.93 -10.47 -5.76
N LEU A 34 1.33 -9.83 -4.65
CA LEU A 34 1.74 -8.43 -4.62
C LEU A 34 3.22 -8.31 -4.99
N ASP A 35 3.49 -7.58 -6.09
CA ASP A 35 4.84 -7.35 -6.58
C ASP A 35 5.48 -6.11 -5.94
N LEU A 36 6.49 -6.34 -5.10
CA LEU A 36 7.24 -5.27 -4.45
C LEU A 36 8.21 -4.55 -5.40
N ASP A 37 8.49 -5.10 -6.58
CA ASP A 37 9.34 -4.45 -7.59
C ASP A 37 8.60 -3.28 -8.29
N CYS A 38 7.28 -3.19 -8.17
CA CYS A 38 6.50 -2.03 -8.61
C CYS A 38 6.75 -0.76 -7.77
N TYR A 39 7.44 -0.86 -6.65
CA TYR A 39 7.75 0.26 -5.77
C TYR A 39 9.21 0.72 -5.93
N LYS A 40 9.54 1.93 -5.44
CA LYS A 40 10.93 2.40 -5.39
C LYS A 40 11.75 1.52 -4.42
N ASP A 41 12.55 0.62 -4.96
CA ASP A 41 13.21 -0.50 -4.28
C ASP A 41 13.92 -0.10 -2.98
N ARG A 42 14.82 0.91 -3.02
CA ARG A 42 15.55 1.38 -1.83
C ARG A 42 14.65 1.93 -0.73
N GLN A 43 13.57 2.61 -1.09
CA GLN A 43 12.63 3.17 -0.11
C GLN A 43 11.80 2.07 0.54
N MET A 44 11.35 1.12 -0.27
CA MET A 44 10.56 -0.02 0.19
C MET A 44 11.40 -0.91 1.11
N GLU A 45 12.62 -1.28 0.71
CA GLU A 45 13.51 -2.07 1.56
C GLU A 45 13.76 -1.40 2.92
N ARG A 46 14.08 -0.08 2.92
CA ARG A 46 14.28 0.67 4.17
C ARG A 46 13.07 0.62 5.08
N ARG A 47 11.85 0.79 4.52
CA ARG A 47 10.61 0.72 5.30
C ARG A 47 10.39 -0.66 5.88
N ILE A 48 10.57 -1.71 5.07
CA ILE A 48 10.42 -3.09 5.53
C ILE A 48 11.41 -3.38 6.66
N ARG A 49 12.68 -3.00 6.52
CA ARG A 49 13.68 -3.16 7.58
C ARG A 49 13.31 -2.40 8.88
N GLN A 50 12.71 -1.22 8.78
CA GLN A 50 12.20 -0.51 9.95
C GLN A 50 11.08 -1.27 10.66
N LEU A 51 10.17 -1.89 9.92
CA LEU A 51 9.13 -2.72 10.51
C LEU A 51 9.72 -3.99 11.14
N MET A 52 10.64 -4.66 10.43
CA MET A 52 11.36 -5.83 10.93
C MET A 52 12.01 -5.56 12.31
N GLN A 53 12.64 -4.39 12.47
CA GLN A 53 13.20 -3.96 13.76
C GLN A 53 12.13 -3.80 14.83
N ARG A 54 10.99 -3.16 14.51
CA ARG A 54 9.88 -2.95 15.46
C ARG A 54 9.25 -4.25 15.96
N VAL A 55 9.19 -5.27 15.10
CA VAL A 55 8.64 -6.59 15.45
C VAL A 55 9.71 -7.59 15.87
N GLU A 56 10.95 -7.12 16.08
CA GLU A 56 12.09 -7.93 16.53
C GLU A 56 12.39 -9.14 15.64
N LYS A 57 12.21 -8.98 14.33
CA LYS A 57 12.52 -9.98 13.31
C LYS A 57 13.57 -9.41 12.33
N PRO A 58 14.86 -9.35 12.70
CA PRO A 58 15.89 -8.64 11.94
C PRO A 58 16.30 -9.36 10.64
N ASP A 59 15.98 -10.64 10.50
CA ASP A 59 16.25 -11.43 9.31
C ASP A 59 15.01 -11.57 8.43
N PHE A 60 15.17 -11.48 7.11
CA PHE A 60 14.04 -11.54 6.16
C PHE A 60 13.33 -12.89 6.16
N HIS A 61 14.02 -14.01 6.41
CA HIS A 61 13.40 -15.32 6.50
C HIS A 61 12.52 -15.42 7.75
N LEU A 62 13.03 -14.96 8.90
CA LEU A 62 12.26 -14.93 10.16
C LEU A 62 11.08 -13.97 10.05
N PHE A 63 11.26 -12.83 9.39
CA PHE A 63 10.17 -11.88 9.16
C PHE A 63 9.10 -12.47 8.23
N TYR A 64 9.50 -13.12 7.14
CA TYR A 64 8.55 -13.80 6.26
C TYR A 64 7.73 -14.88 6.99
N ARG A 65 8.39 -15.71 7.81
CA ARG A 65 7.69 -16.70 8.63
C ARG A 65 6.68 -16.06 9.56
N TYR A 66 7.07 -14.99 10.27
CA TYR A 66 6.18 -14.23 11.13
C TYR A 66 4.93 -13.73 10.39
N LEU A 67 5.09 -13.24 9.17
CA LEU A 67 3.96 -12.80 8.35
C LEU A 67 3.04 -13.95 7.93
N VAL A 68 3.61 -15.08 7.55
CA VAL A 68 2.83 -16.24 7.05
C VAL A 68 2.13 -16.99 8.18
N GLU A 69 2.72 -17.01 9.37
CA GLU A 69 2.18 -17.69 10.55
C GLU A 69 1.05 -16.90 11.22
N SER A 70 0.88 -15.61 10.91
CA SER A 70 -0.14 -14.73 11.51
C SER A 70 -0.87 -13.89 10.46
N ALA A 71 -2.16 -14.16 10.27
CA ALA A 71 -3.00 -13.33 9.39
C ALA A 71 -3.00 -11.85 9.83
N ALA A 72 -3.08 -11.57 11.13
CA ALA A 72 -3.03 -10.21 11.66
C ALA A 72 -1.69 -9.51 11.36
N ALA A 73 -0.56 -10.25 11.41
CA ALA A 73 0.75 -9.70 11.05
C ALA A 73 0.83 -9.40 9.54
N MET A 74 0.27 -10.27 8.71
CA MET A 74 0.18 -10.06 7.27
C MET A 74 -0.66 -8.84 6.94
N ASP A 75 -1.85 -8.70 7.52
CA ASP A 75 -2.72 -7.53 7.32
C ASP A 75 -2.05 -6.24 7.78
N HIS A 76 -1.38 -6.28 8.95
CA HIS A 76 -0.60 -5.13 9.41
C HIS A 76 0.51 -4.76 8.44
N PHE A 77 1.21 -5.75 7.90
CA PHE A 77 2.27 -5.52 6.92
C PHE A 77 1.72 -4.95 5.60
N LEU A 78 0.64 -5.50 5.05
CA LEU A 78 0.00 -4.98 3.84
C LEU A 78 -0.42 -3.51 4.03
N ASN A 79 -1.06 -3.19 5.14
CA ASN A 79 -1.43 -1.81 5.49
C ASN A 79 -0.19 -0.90 5.69
N TYR A 80 0.92 -1.46 6.19
CA TYR A 80 2.17 -0.71 6.34
C TYR A 80 2.87 -0.43 4.99
N LEU A 81 2.74 -1.34 4.01
CA LEU A 81 3.28 -1.14 2.67
C LEU A 81 2.56 -0.04 1.91
N THR A 82 1.25 0.03 2.06
CA THR A 82 0.43 1.08 1.44
C THR A 82 0.82 2.42 2.07
N ILE A 83 1.45 3.29 1.28
CA ILE A 83 1.75 4.67 1.70
C ILE A 83 0.46 5.46 1.55
N ASN A 84 -0.37 5.44 2.57
CA ASN A 84 -1.61 6.22 2.59
C ASN A 84 -1.29 7.73 2.80
N THR A 85 -0.47 8.31 1.92
CA THR A 85 -0.38 9.76 1.80
C THR A 85 -1.51 10.21 0.89
N SER A 86 -2.64 10.49 1.49
CA SER A 86 -3.82 10.97 0.80
C SER A 86 -4.13 12.37 1.32
N GLU A 87 -4.21 13.33 0.42
CA GLU A 87 -4.43 14.73 0.70
C GLU A 87 -5.34 15.30 -0.39
N PHE A 88 -6.29 16.14 -0.01
CA PHE A 88 -7.12 16.84 -0.98
C PHE A 88 -6.26 17.79 -1.81
N PHE A 89 -6.51 17.83 -3.10
CA PHE A 89 -5.78 18.68 -4.05
C PHE A 89 -4.25 18.52 -3.98
N ARG A 90 -3.73 17.37 -3.59
CA ARG A 90 -2.30 17.08 -3.38
C ARG A 90 -1.39 17.58 -4.51
N ASP A 91 -1.87 17.55 -5.74
CA ASP A 91 -1.16 18.07 -6.91
C ASP A 91 -2.03 19.14 -7.60
N VAL A 92 -2.05 20.34 -7.03
CA VAL A 92 -2.89 21.46 -7.46
C VAL A 92 -2.78 21.71 -8.97
N LYS A 93 -1.59 21.56 -9.55
CA LYS A 93 -1.39 21.80 -11.00
C LYS A 93 -2.15 20.79 -11.85
N VAL A 94 -2.13 19.51 -11.44
CA VAL A 94 -2.85 18.45 -12.15
C VAL A 94 -4.35 18.67 -12.03
N TYR A 95 -4.85 18.98 -10.83
CA TYR A 95 -6.28 19.23 -10.64
C TYR A 95 -6.79 20.47 -11.34
N ASN A 96 -5.98 21.55 -11.41
CA ASN A 96 -6.32 22.71 -12.23
C ASN A 96 -6.38 22.36 -13.71
N TRP A 97 -5.43 21.60 -14.22
CA TRP A 97 -5.43 21.13 -15.60
C TRP A 97 -6.64 20.23 -15.90
N LEU A 98 -6.99 19.31 -15.00
CA LEU A 98 -8.22 18.51 -15.12
C LEU A 98 -9.47 19.38 -15.19
N LYS A 99 -9.56 20.42 -14.34
CA LYS A 99 -10.71 21.33 -14.26
C LYS A 99 -10.83 22.23 -15.49
N GLU A 100 -9.71 22.78 -15.96
CA GLU A 100 -9.71 23.83 -16.99
C GLU A 100 -9.70 23.27 -18.40
N GLU A 101 -9.09 22.10 -18.60
CA GLU A 101 -8.86 21.54 -19.93
C GLU A 101 -9.59 20.19 -20.12
N ILE A 102 -9.29 19.22 -19.27
CA ILE A 102 -9.68 17.82 -19.52
C ILE A 102 -11.18 17.60 -19.35
N PHE A 103 -11.75 17.97 -18.20
CA PHE A 103 -13.18 17.73 -17.96
C PHE A 103 -14.08 18.54 -18.93
N PRO A 104 -13.82 19.81 -19.25
CA PRO A 104 -14.57 20.52 -20.26
C PRO A 104 -14.55 19.82 -21.63
N GLU A 105 -13.38 19.34 -22.06
CA GLU A 105 -13.23 18.60 -23.32
C GLU A 105 -14.01 17.28 -23.30
N LEU A 106 -13.88 16.49 -22.24
CA LEU A 106 -14.59 15.21 -22.09
C LEU A 106 -16.11 15.36 -21.99
N LEU A 107 -16.60 16.48 -21.47
CA LEU A 107 -18.03 16.76 -21.30
C LEU A 107 -18.67 17.37 -22.55
N LYS A 108 -17.86 17.89 -23.46
CA LYS A 108 -18.34 18.57 -24.66
C LYS A 108 -19.11 17.63 -25.59
N GLY A 109 -20.37 17.96 -25.86
CA GLY A 109 -21.22 17.19 -26.78
C GLY A 109 -21.59 15.78 -26.30
N ARG A 110 -21.23 15.39 -25.09
CA ARG A 110 -21.52 14.06 -24.56
C ARG A 110 -22.93 13.98 -23.99
N ALA A 111 -23.74 13.07 -24.51
CA ALA A 111 -25.06 12.74 -23.97
C ALA A 111 -24.99 11.68 -22.84
N GLU A 112 -23.98 10.81 -22.88
CA GLU A 112 -23.79 9.74 -21.93
C GLU A 112 -23.08 10.23 -20.66
N LYS A 113 -23.23 9.48 -19.55
CA LYS A 113 -22.52 9.77 -18.31
C LYS A 113 -21.02 9.60 -18.51
N LEU A 114 -20.26 10.54 -17.93
CA LEU A 114 -18.81 10.40 -17.80
C LEU A 114 -18.50 9.34 -16.73
N LEU A 115 -17.62 8.39 -17.05
CA LEU A 115 -17.11 7.42 -16.10
C LEU A 115 -15.68 7.80 -15.72
N VAL A 116 -15.44 7.98 -14.42
CA VAL A 116 -14.12 8.27 -13.84
C VAL A 116 -13.73 7.15 -12.90
N TRP A 117 -12.51 6.65 -13.02
CA TRP A 117 -11.96 5.64 -12.14
C TRP A 117 -10.77 6.18 -11.37
N SER A 118 -10.89 6.22 -10.04
CA SER A 118 -9.81 6.52 -9.10
C SER A 118 -9.24 5.18 -8.60
N ALA A 119 -8.09 4.80 -9.11
CA ALA A 119 -7.41 3.55 -8.81
C ALA A 119 -6.36 3.77 -7.70
N GLY A 120 -6.52 3.10 -6.55
CA GLY A 120 -5.67 3.36 -5.37
C GLY A 120 -6.13 4.62 -4.63
N CYS A 121 -7.43 4.74 -4.39
CA CYS A 121 -8.05 5.96 -3.86
C CYS A 121 -7.73 6.23 -2.38
N SER A 122 -7.11 5.30 -1.67
CA SER A 122 -6.83 5.38 -0.24
C SER A 122 -8.07 5.80 0.56
N ILE A 123 -7.96 6.77 1.46
CA ILE A 123 -9.07 7.29 2.26
C ILE A 123 -10.08 8.15 1.46
N GLY A 124 -9.96 8.24 0.14
CA GLY A 124 -10.93 8.91 -0.72
C GLY A 124 -10.63 10.36 -1.07
N ALA A 125 -9.51 10.95 -0.63
CA ALA A 125 -9.20 12.36 -0.91
C ALA A 125 -9.16 12.68 -2.42
N GLU A 126 -8.64 11.77 -3.25
CA GLU A 126 -8.61 11.94 -4.70
C GLU A 126 -10.02 11.91 -5.34
N PRO A 127 -10.86 10.87 -5.17
CA PRO A 127 -12.18 10.85 -5.79
C PRO A 127 -13.08 11.97 -5.30
N TYR A 128 -12.99 12.41 -4.04
CA TYR A 128 -13.75 13.56 -3.57
C TYR A 128 -13.22 14.87 -4.15
N THR A 129 -11.90 15.04 -4.31
CA THR A 129 -11.34 16.19 -5.04
C THR A 129 -11.90 16.27 -6.46
N ILE A 130 -11.95 15.15 -7.17
CA ILE A 130 -12.55 15.05 -8.50
C ILE A 130 -14.04 15.40 -8.46
N ALA A 131 -14.76 14.90 -7.45
CA ALA A 131 -16.18 15.22 -7.27
C ALA A 131 -16.42 16.73 -7.07
N PHE A 132 -15.61 17.41 -6.23
CA PHE A 132 -15.69 18.85 -6.04
C PHE A 132 -15.42 19.64 -7.34
N ILE A 133 -14.44 19.20 -8.13
CA ILE A 133 -14.16 19.82 -9.43
C ILE A 133 -15.35 19.66 -10.36
N LEU A 134 -15.89 18.45 -10.49
CA LEU A 134 -17.03 18.15 -11.35
C LEU A 134 -18.30 18.89 -10.91
N ASP A 135 -18.51 19.04 -9.60
CA ASP A 135 -19.60 19.83 -9.05
C ASP A 135 -19.45 21.32 -9.44
N SER A 136 -18.24 21.87 -9.31
CA SER A 136 -17.95 23.26 -9.77
C SER A 136 -18.21 23.49 -11.25
N LEU A 137 -18.11 22.43 -12.06
CA LEU A 137 -18.40 22.41 -13.49
C LEU A 137 -19.89 22.05 -13.80
N LYS A 138 -20.72 21.86 -12.77
CA LYS A 138 -22.11 21.39 -12.88
C LYS A 138 -22.24 20.08 -13.66
N ALA A 139 -21.25 19.21 -13.51
CA ALA A 139 -21.13 17.94 -14.21
C ALA A 139 -21.23 16.70 -13.31
N LEU A 140 -21.30 16.88 -11.98
CA LEU A 140 -21.27 15.76 -11.02
C LEU A 140 -22.46 14.79 -11.24
N GLU A 141 -23.67 15.29 -11.45
CA GLU A 141 -24.86 14.44 -11.70
C GLU A 141 -24.75 13.62 -12.99
N ARG A 142 -23.93 14.09 -13.92
CA ARG A 142 -23.66 13.44 -15.21
C ARG A 142 -22.40 12.56 -15.16
N THR A 143 -21.82 12.36 -13.98
CA THR A 143 -20.59 11.60 -13.80
C THR A 143 -20.82 10.44 -12.83
N GLN A 144 -20.22 9.31 -13.13
CA GLN A 144 -20.07 8.21 -12.20
C GLN A 144 -18.61 8.08 -11.84
N ILE A 145 -18.28 8.19 -10.54
CA ILE A 145 -16.93 8.01 -10.04
C ILE A 145 -16.86 6.63 -9.37
N ILE A 146 -15.93 5.80 -9.82
CA ILE A 146 -15.60 4.52 -9.20
C ILE A 146 -14.26 4.70 -8.49
N ALA A 147 -14.22 4.41 -7.20
CA ALA A 147 -13.01 4.47 -6.39
C ALA A 147 -12.67 3.07 -5.87
N THR A 148 -11.43 2.65 -6.05
CA THR A 148 -10.95 1.33 -5.61
C THR A 148 -9.63 1.46 -4.87
N ASP A 149 -9.44 0.61 -3.87
CA ASP A 149 -8.18 0.46 -3.16
C ASP A 149 -8.02 -0.99 -2.68
N ILE A 150 -6.79 -1.41 -2.41
CA ILE A 150 -6.49 -2.73 -1.84
C ILE A 150 -6.66 -2.73 -0.31
N ASP A 151 -6.65 -1.54 0.33
CA ASP A 151 -6.79 -1.36 1.76
C ASP A 151 -8.26 -1.15 2.13
N ASP A 152 -8.90 -2.20 2.67
CA ASP A 152 -10.30 -2.15 3.10
C ASP A 152 -10.56 -1.10 4.18
N LYS A 153 -9.59 -0.81 5.06
CA LYS A 153 -9.75 0.22 6.10
C LYS A 153 -9.75 1.62 5.49
N ALA A 154 -8.89 1.83 4.50
CA ALA A 154 -8.89 3.07 3.74
C ALA A 154 -10.21 3.26 2.98
N LEU A 155 -10.74 2.20 2.34
CA LEU A 155 -12.04 2.23 1.68
C LEU A 155 -13.18 2.51 2.66
N GLN A 156 -13.13 1.98 3.87
CA GLN A 156 -14.12 2.28 4.90
C GLN A 156 -14.07 3.76 5.28
N ALA A 157 -12.87 4.33 5.55
CA ALA A 157 -12.72 5.76 5.82
C ALA A 157 -13.20 6.63 4.64
N ALA A 158 -12.93 6.20 3.40
CA ALA A 158 -13.43 6.87 2.21
C ALA A 158 -14.98 6.88 2.16
N ARG A 159 -15.64 5.79 2.55
CA ARG A 159 -17.11 5.70 2.61
C ARG A 159 -17.70 6.56 3.72
N GLU A 160 -17.02 6.66 4.86
CA GLU A 160 -17.42 7.52 5.97
C GLU A 160 -17.35 9.00 5.61
N GLY A 161 -16.39 9.40 4.77
CA GLY A 161 -16.25 10.75 4.25
C GLY A 161 -15.98 11.81 5.32
N CYS A 162 -15.43 11.42 6.47
CA CYS A 162 -15.08 12.30 7.58
C CYS A 162 -13.56 12.51 7.62
N TYR A 163 -13.11 13.77 7.54
CA TYR A 163 -11.71 14.10 7.40
C TYR A 163 -11.25 15.11 8.44
N ASP A 164 -10.04 14.91 8.99
CA ASP A 164 -9.34 15.91 9.77
C ASP A 164 -8.81 17.04 8.88
N PHE A 165 -8.69 18.25 9.43
CA PHE A 165 -8.09 19.41 8.76
C PHE A 165 -6.68 19.17 8.18
N LYS A 166 -5.94 18.22 8.73
CA LYS A 166 -4.59 17.86 8.22
C LYS A 166 -4.58 17.26 6.80
N TYR A 167 -5.75 16.90 6.26
CA TYR A 167 -5.90 16.36 4.90
C TYR A 167 -6.36 17.43 3.89
N LEU A 168 -6.69 18.62 4.36
CA LEU A 168 -7.11 19.78 3.59
C LEU A 168 -5.93 20.73 3.33
#